data_db5fa19aed6c0f2c6be8c2e0160de912
#
_entry.id   db5fa19aed6c0f2c6be8c2e0160de912
#
_cell.length_a   1.000
_cell.length_b   1.000
_cell.length_c   1.000
_cell.angle_alpha   90.00
_cell.angle_beta   90.00
_cell.angle_gamma   90.00
#
_symmetry.space_group_name_H-M   'P 1'
#
loop_
_entity.id
_entity.type
_entity.pdbx_description
1 polymer ?
#
loop_
_entity_poly.entity_id
_entity_poly.type
_entity_poly.pdbx_seq_one_letter_code
_entity_poly.pdbx_strand_id
1 'polypeptide(L)'
;EERYSKSIAKKIIENRPINKTIELSNIIKNSVPKQNPIFIEKSIRRIFQSLRIYINDELNELKESLLKVKDLIQKNGVIICISYHSLEDRIIKNFMKDLTLGCICDPSIAICVL
;
A
#
# COMPACT_ATOMS: atom_id res chain seq x y z
N GLU A 1 8.93 -2.95 -2.53
CA GLU A 1 8.96 -4.42 -2.43
C GLU A 1 10.17 -4.89 -1.62
N GLU A 2 10.00 -6.00 -0.87
CA GLU A 2 11.06 -6.62 -0.09
C GLU A 2 11.71 -7.73 -0.93
N ARG A 3 13.01 -7.59 -1.20
CA ARG A 3 13.76 -8.53 -2.03
C ARG A 3 13.79 -9.96 -1.45
N TYR A 4 13.82 -10.06 -0.12
CA TYR A 4 13.93 -11.34 0.59
C TYR A 4 12.59 -11.85 1.12
N SER A 5 11.47 -11.36 0.60
CA SER A 5 10.12 -11.66 1.08
C SER A 5 9.83 -13.16 1.20
N LYS A 6 10.23 -13.96 0.20
CA LYS A 6 10.02 -15.42 0.22
C LYS A 6 10.79 -16.11 1.35
N SER A 7 12.06 -15.75 1.56
CA SER A 7 12.89 -16.30 2.64
C SER A 7 12.35 -15.89 4.01
N ILE A 8 11.94 -14.64 4.15
CA ILE A 8 11.34 -14.12 5.39
C ILE A 8 10.03 -14.84 5.69
N ALA A 9 9.14 -14.99 4.70
CA ALA A 9 7.86 -15.69 4.88
C ALA A 9 8.06 -17.14 5.32
N LYS A 10 8.99 -17.88 4.70
CA LYS A 10 9.35 -19.26 5.10
C LYS A 10 9.79 -19.30 6.56
N LYS A 11 10.71 -18.43 6.94
CA LYS A 11 11.21 -18.34 8.32
C LYS A 11 10.13 -17.98 9.34
N ILE A 12 9.20 -17.11 8.99
CA ILE A 12 8.04 -16.76 9.83
C ILE A 12 7.18 -18.01 10.07
N ILE A 13 6.90 -18.81 9.02
CA ILE A 13 6.10 -20.02 9.13
C ILE A 13 6.79 -21.06 10.02
N GLU A 14 8.11 -21.27 9.82
CA GLU A 14 8.91 -22.24 10.58
C GLU A 14 9.03 -21.89 12.08
N ASN A 15 8.89 -20.62 12.44
CA ASN A 15 9.07 -20.15 13.82
C ASN A 15 7.74 -19.79 14.52
N ARG A 16 6.59 -20.25 14.00
CA ARG A 16 5.31 -20.08 14.69
C ARG A 16 5.20 -21.01 15.92
N PRO A 17 4.51 -20.57 16.99
CA PRO A 17 3.83 -19.29 17.16
C PRO A 17 4.77 -18.13 17.49
N ILE A 18 4.44 -16.92 16.99
CA ILE A 18 5.18 -15.67 17.26
C ILE A 18 4.27 -14.76 18.07
N ASN A 19 4.64 -14.47 19.30
CA ASN A 19 3.79 -13.75 20.25
C ASN A 19 4.25 -12.30 20.51
N LYS A 20 5.47 -11.95 20.13
CA LYS A 20 6.06 -10.64 20.39
C LYS A 20 6.66 -10.04 19.11
N THR A 21 6.56 -8.72 19.00
CA THR A 21 7.15 -7.97 17.87
C THR A 21 8.67 -8.15 17.77
N ILE A 22 9.35 -8.30 18.92
CA ILE A 22 10.80 -8.52 18.95
C ILE A 22 11.18 -9.88 18.33
N GLU A 23 10.38 -10.91 18.54
CA GLU A 23 10.59 -12.23 17.95
C GLU A 23 10.51 -12.15 16.41
N LEU A 24 9.48 -11.49 15.89
CA LEU A 24 9.33 -11.25 14.46
C LEU A 24 10.50 -10.43 13.90
N SER A 25 10.92 -9.38 14.59
CA SER A 25 12.07 -8.57 14.18
C SER A 25 13.35 -9.40 14.08
N ASN A 26 13.61 -10.30 15.04
CA ASN A 26 14.76 -11.19 15.04
C ASN A 26 14.69 -12.21 13.89
N ILE A 27 13.52 -12.77 13.62
CA ILE A 27 13.31 -13.70 12.49
C ILE A 27 13.64 -12.99 11.18
N ILE A 28 13.14 -11.77 10.96
CA ILE A 28 13.41 -10.98 9.76
C ILE A 28 14.91 -10.70 9.65
N LYS A 29 15.55 -10.23 10.73
CA LYS A 29 16.96 -9.94 10.80
C LYS A 29 17.82 -11.15 10.40
N ASN A 30 17.46 -12.35 10.86
CA ASN A 30 18.17 -13.60 10.57
C ASN A 30 17.85 -14.18 9.18
N SER A 31 16.83 -13.65 8.51
CA SER A 31 16.39 -14.11 7.18
C SER A 31 17.00 -13.29 6.03
N VAL A 32 17.59 -12.16 6.37
CA VAL A 32 18.24 -11.25 5.42
C VAL A 32 19.75 -11.46 5.53
N PRO A 33 20.51 -11.50 4.40
CA PRO A 33 21.96 -11.60 4.45
C PRO A 33 22.57 -10.52 5.35
N LYS A 34 23.67 -10.85 6.05
CA LYS A 34 24.40 -9.90 6.88
C LYS A 34 24.89 -8.73 6.03
N GLN A 35 24.12 -7.67 6.00
CA GLN A 35 24.39 -6.44 5.27
C GLN A 35 24.44 -5.27 6.26
N ASN A 36 24.60 -4.07 5.71
CA ASN A 36 24.56 -2.84 6.49
C ASN A 36 23.31 -2.82 7.42
N PRO A 37 23.48 -2.50 8.71
CA PRO A 37 22.38 -2.42 9.69
C PRO A 37 21.16 -1.61 9.21
N ILE A 38 21.41 -0.52 8.47
CA ILE A 38 20.35 0.32 7.87
C ILE A 38 19.47 -0.46 6.90
N PHE A 39 20.07 -1.38 6.12
CA PHE A 39 19.31 -2.21 5.19
C PHE A 39 18.39 -3.19 5.93
N ILE A 40 18.91 -3.82 6.98
CA ILE A 40 18.15 -4.76 7.81
C ILE A 40 16.97 -4.04 8.47
N GLU A 41 17.18 -2.83 9.00
CA GLU A 41 16.13 -2.04 9.60
C GLU A 41 15.04 -1.66 8.59
N LYS A 42 15.42 -1.27 7.37
CA LYS A 42 14.47 -1.01 6.29
C LYS A 42 13.63 -2.25 5.93
N SER A 43 14.24 -3.43 5.92
CA SER A 43 13.52 -4.69 5.67
C SER A 43 12.52 -4.99 6.79
N ILE A 44 12.92 -4.82 8.05
CA ILE A 44 12.02 -4.97 9.20
C ILE A 44 10.81 -4.03 9.05
N ARG A 45 11.03 -2.75 8.83
CA ARG A 45 9.96 -1.75 8.64
C ARG A 45 9.01 -2.12 7.50
N ARG A 46 9.53 -2.58 6.35
CA ARG A 46 8.70 -2.99 5.21
C ARG A 46 7.82 -4.19 5.53
N ILE A 47 8.34 -5.18 6.24
CA ILE A 47 7.55 -6.36 6.62
C ILE A 47 6.46 -5.98 7.62
N PHE A 48 6.78 -5.21 8.66
CA PHE A 48 5.77 -4.74 9.60
C PHE A 48 4.70 -3.89 8.91
N GLN A 49 5.09 -3.01 7.99
CA GLN A 49 4.16 -2.22 7.18
C GLN A 49 3.26 -3.12 6.32
N SER A 50 3.82 -4.14 5.67
CA SER A 50 3.02 -5.05 4.83
C SER A 50 1.99 -5.83 5.63
N LEU A 51 2.35 -6.28 6.83
CA LEU A 51 1.42 -6.97 7.75
C LEU A 51 0.31 -6.02 8.22
N ARG A 52 0.64 -4.79 8.59
CA ARG A 52 -0.33 -3.77 9.01
C ARG A 52 -1.33 -3.46 7.90
N ILE A 53 -0.83 -3.21 6.69
CA ILE A 53 -1.66 -2.94 5.51
C ILE A 53 -2.62 -4.12 5.25
N TYR A 54 -2.13 -5.36 5.34
CA TYR A 54 -2.94 -6.54 5.11
C TYR A 54 -4.01 -6.75 6.19
N ILE A 55 -3.65 -6.63 7.47
CA ILE A 55 -4.58 -6.85 8.59
C ILE A 55 -5.67 -5.79 8.63
N ASN A 56 -5.32 -4.53 8.37
CA ASN A 56 -6.25 -3.41 8.42
C ASN A 56 -6.94 -3.12 7.09
N ASP A 57 -6.60 -3.85 6.04
CA ASP A 57 -7.09 -3.63 4.66
C ASP A 57 -6.95 -2.17 4.17
N GLU A 58 -5.87 -1.50 4.61
CA GLU A 58 -5.67 -0.04 4.49
C GLU A 58 -5.82 0.48 3.06
N LEU A 59 -5.37 -0.30 2.06
CA LEU A 59 -5.42 0.14 0.66
C LEU A 59 -6.83 0.09 0.06
N ASN A 60 -7.66 -0.88 0.44
CA ASN A 60 -9.04 -0.96 0.00
C ASN A 60 -9.90 0.09 0.71
N GLU A 61 -9.72 0.25 2.02
CA GLU A 61 -10.37 1.30 2.79
C GLU A 61 -10.09 2.71 2.22
N LEU A 62 -8.84 2.96 1.81
CA LEU A 62 -8.47 4.21 1.15
C LEU A 62 -9.22 4.40 -0.17
N LYS A 63 -9.28 3.36 -1.02
CA LYS A 63 -9.98 3.43 -2.32
C LYS A 63 -11.47 3.70 -2.12
N GLU A 64 -12.12 2.96 -1.23
CA GLU A 64 -13.54 3.15 -0.94
C GLU A 64 -13.84 4.53 -0.36
N SER A 65 -12.97 5.02 0.53
CA SER A 65 -13.10 6.37 1.10
C SER A 65 -13.01 7.45 0.03
N LEU A 66 -12.06 7.34 -0.91
CA LEU A 66 -11.92 8.28 -2.01
C LEU A 66 -13.15 8.29 -2.92
N LEU A 67 -13.72 7.12 -3.23
CA LEU A 67 -14.94 7.02 -4.03
C LEU A 67 -16.13 7.68 -3.32
N LYS A 68 -16.30 7.44 -2.03
CA LYS A 68 -17.38 8.06 -1.23
C LYS A 68 -17.22 9.58 -1.11
N VAL A 69 -15.99 10.07 -0.92
CA VAL A 69 -15.71 11.52 -0.83
C VAL A 69 -16.08 12.24 -2.12
N LYS A 70 -15.84 11.62 -3.28
CA LYS A 70 -16.23 12.17 -4.58
C LYS A 70 -17.71 12.55 -4.63
N ASP A 71 -18.58 11.70 -4.07
CA ASP A 71 -20.02 11.90 -4.10
C ASP A 71 -20.52 12.90 -3.04
N LEU A 72 -19.72 13.14 -2.01
CA LEU A 72 -20.05 14.06 -0.91
C LEU A 72 -19.54 15.48 -1.13
N ILE A 73 -18.57 15.68 -2.00
CA ILE A 73 -17.96 16.99 -2.20
C ILE A 73 -18.89 17.91 -2.98
N GLN A 74 -19.05 19.12 -2.49
CA GLN A 74 -19.86 20.15 -3.18
C GLN A 74 -19.08 20.75 -4.35
N LYS A 75 -19.80 21.40 -5.26
CA LYS A 75 -19.19 22.18 -6.36
C LYS A 75 -18.20 23.19 -5.79
N ASN A 76 -17.00 23.25 -6.37
CA ASN A 76 -15.85 24.03 -5.91
C ASN A 76 -15.23 23.57 -4.59
N GLY A 77 -15.59 22.40 -4.06
CA GLY A 77 -14.92 21.79 -2.92
C GLY A 77 -13.51 21.31 -3.28
N VAL A 78 -12.66 21.13 -2.28
CA VAL A 78 -11.27 20.71 -2.44
C VAL A 78 -11.04 19.43 -1.66
N ILE A 79 -10.36 18.46 -2.27
CA ILE A 79 -9.89 17.23 -1.62
C ILE A 79 -8.38 17.37 -1.38
N ILE A 80 -7.96 17.22 -0.13
CA ILE A 80 -6.54 17.21 0.24
C ILE A 80 -6.23 15.83 0.83
N CYS A 81 -5.27 15.12 0.23
CA CYS A 81 -4.82 13.81 0.68
C CYS A 81 -3.36 13.88 1.11
N ILE A 82 -3.04 13.28 2.26
CA ILE A 82 -1.68 13.11 2.74
C ILE A 82 -1.37 11.62 2.71
N SER A 83 -0.30 11.22 2.03
CA SER A 83 0.17 9.84 1.97
C SER A 83 1.55 9.70 2.61
N TYR A 84 1.80 8.57 3.27
CA TYR A 84 3.06 8.28 3.94
C TYR A 84 3.93 7.26 3.18
N HIS A 85 3.36 6.57 2.19
CA HIS A 85 4.09 5.61 1.38
C HIS A 85 3.58 5.51 -0.06
N SER A 86 4.41 4.94 -0.92
CA SER A 86 4.20 4.90 -2.38
C SER A 86 2.94 4.13 -2.82
N LEU A 87 2.43 3.19 -2.03
CA LEU A 87 1.22 2.45 -2.38
C LEU A 87 -0.02 3.32 -2.23
N GLU A 88 -0.13 4.07 -1.12
CA GLU A 88 -1.19 5.07 -0.93
C GLU A 88 -1.10 6.18 -2.00
N ASP A 89 0.10 6.74 -2.18
CA ASP A 89 0.35 7.79 -3.18
C ASP A 89 -0.11 7.38 -4.59
N ARG A 90 0.16 6.13 -4.97
CA ARG A 90 -0.28 5.59 -6.27
C ARG A 90 -1.80 5.54 -6.40
N ILE A 91 -2.50 5.12 -5.34
CA ILE A 91 -3.98 5.06 -5.32
C ILE A 91 -4.55 6.47 -5.46
N ILE A 92 -4.05 7.42 -4.68
CA ILE A 92 -4.50 8.81 -4.69
C ILE A 92 -4.24 9.44 -6.07
N LYS A 93 -3.05 9.27 -6.63
CA LYS A 93 -2.71 9.79 -7.96
C LYS A 93 -3.59 9.22 -9.07
N ASN A 94 -3.85 7.92 -9.05
CA ASN A 94 -4.75 7.30 -10.01
C ASN A 94 -6.17 7.85 -9.88
N PHE A 95 -6.69 7.93 -8.65
CA PHE A 95 -7.99 8.52 -8.38
C PHE A 95 -8.09 9.96 -8.90
N MET A 96 -7.11 10.83 -8.59
CA MET A 96 -7.10 12.21 -9.07
C MET A 96 -6.99 12.29 -10.59
N LYS A 97 -6.19 11.40 -11.20
CA LYS A 97 -6.08 11.31 -12.66
C LYS A 97 -7.41 10.93 -13.30
N ASP A 98 -8.10 9.94 -12.76
CA ASP A 98 -9.39 9.48 -13.29
C ASP A 98 -10.47 10.58 -13.21
N LEU A 99 -10.42 11.43 -12.19
CA LEU A 99 -11.30 12.61 -12.08
C LEU A 99 -10.99 13.72 -13.09
N THR A 100 -9.79 13.76 -13.64
CA THR A 100 -9.38 14.77 -14.64
C THR A 100 -9.60 14.29 -16.09
N LEU A 101 -9.93 13.03 -16.29
CA LEU A 101 -10.26 12.51 -17.61
C LEU A 101 -11.62 13.04 -18.03
N GLY A 102 -11.64 13.83 -19.10
CA GLY A 102 -12.88 14.46 -19.61
C GLY A 102 -13.86 13.45 -20.25
N CYS A 103 -13.42 12.24 -20.51
CA CYS A 103 -14.25 11.16 -21.08
C CYS A 103 -13.89 9.82 -20.44
N ILE A 104 -14.90 9.10 -19.97
CA ILE A 104 -14.79 7.73 -19.45
C ILE A 104 -15.31 6.68 -20.44
N CYS A 105 -15.48 7.07 -21.70
CA CYS A 105 -15.96 6.18 -22.77
C CYS A 105 -14.93 5.08 -23.05
N ASP A 106 -15.44 3.90 -23.47
CA ASP A 106 -14.59 2.83 -23.97
C ASP A 106 -13.77 3.34 -25.19
N PRO A 107 -12.45 3.09 -25.24
CA PRO A 107 -11.59 3.51 -26.35
C PRO A 107 -12.05 3.03 -27.74
N SER A 108 -12.91 2.01 -27.81
CA SER A 108 -13.52 1.50 -29.04
C SER A 108 -14.65 2.39 -29.59
N ILE A 109 -15.16 3.33 -28.78
CA ILE A 109 -16.25 4.22 -29.19
C ILE A 109 -15.66 5.43 -29.92
N ALA A 110 -15.94 5.54 -31.22
CA ALA A 110 -15.37 6.57 -32.09
C ALA A 110 -15.91 8.00 -31.82
N ILE A 111 -17.04 8.15 -31.12
CA ILE A 111 -17.68 9.44 -30.85
C ILE A 111 -18.11 9.49 -29.37
N CYS A 112 -17.58 10.45 -28.63
CA CYS A 112 -18.00 10.76 -27.27
C CYS A 112 -19.36 11.50 -27.31
N VAL A 113 -20.36 10.99 -26.58
CA VAL A 113 -21.73 11.52 -26.55
C VAL A 113 -22.00 12.35 -25.29
N LEU A 114 -20.95 12.88 -24.64
CA LEU A 114 -21.08 13.80 -23.52
C LEU A 114 -21.04 15.26 -23.97
#